data_7767143ed79c64eab9af012ee1968f3f
#
_entry.id   7767143ed79c64eab9af012ee1968f3f
#
_cell.length_a   1.000
_cell.length_b   1.000
_cell.length_c   1.000
_cell.angle_alpha   90.00
_cell.angle_beta   90.00
_cell.angle_gamma   90.00
#
_symmetry.space_group_name_H-M   'P 1'
#
loop_
_entity.id
_entity.type
_entity.pdbx_description
1 polymer ?
#
loop_
_entity_poly.entity_id
_entity_poly.type
_entity_poly.pdbx_seq_one_letter_code
_entity_poly.pdbx_strand_id
1 'polypeptide(L)'
;MTDYLQVSVAYVGEQGQVLRAIEVARGTRLEEALHQSGVLERFPEIDLARNKVGVFGKLAKLDQALEDGDRIEIYRPLIADPKAARKRRAAGAG
;
A
#
# COMPACT_ATOMS: atom_id res chain seq x y z
N MET A 1 20.92 16.63 -11.14
CA MET A 1 19.73 15.84 -11.47
C MET A 1 19.85 14.46 -10.86
N THR A 2 18.84 14.01 -10.16
CA THR A 2 18.92 12.78 -9.39
C THR A 2 18.39 11.61 -10.21
N ASP A 3 19.18 10.54 -10.29
CA ASP A 3 18.73 9.32 -10.94
C ASP A 3 17.98 8.41 -9.96
N TYR A 4 17.85 8.83 -8.72
CA TYR A 4 17.22 8.07 -7.67
C TYR A 4 16.12 8.88 -7.01
N LEU A 5 15.12 8.17 -6.52
CA LEU A 5 13.99 8.77 -5.83
C LEU A 5 13.98 8.31 -4.39
N GLN A 6 13.64 9.22 -3.50
CA GLN A 6 13.41 8.88 -2.09
C GLN A 6 11.92 8.65 -1.91
N VAL A 7 11.55 7.44 -1.56
CA VAL A 7 10.15 7.09 -1.34
C VAL A 7 10.02 6.37 -0.01
N SER A 8 8.81 6.33 0.51
CA SER A 8 8.54 5.59 1.73
C SER A 8 7.41 4.60 1.49
N VAL A 9 7.42 3.51 2.27
CA VAL A 9 6.41 2.47 2.20
C VAL A 9 5.81 2.33 3.58
N ALA A 10 4.49 2.42 3.66
CA ALA A 10 3.76 2.30 4.90
C ALA A 10 2.80 1.12 4.82
N TYR A 11 2.76 0.32 5.88
CA TYR A 11 1.84 -0.79 5.99
C TYR A 11 1.35 -0.90 7.43
N VAL A 12 0.05 -1.05 7.60
CA VAL A 12 -0.56 -1.23 8.91
C VAL A 12 -1.09 -2.66 8.97
N GLY A 13 -0.43 -3.49 9.76
CA GLY A 13 -0.83 -4.87 9.96
C GLY A 13 -1.57 -5.04 11.29
N GLU A 14 -1.97 -6.27 11.57
CA GLU A 14 -2.67 -6.57 12.81
C GLU A 14 -1.81 -6.34 14.04
N GLN A 15 -0.52 -6.57 13.90
CA GLN A 15 0.39 -6.50 15.04
C GLN A 15 1.23 -5.25 15.04
N GLY A 16 0.85 -4.26 14.26
CA GLY A 16 1.57 -3.01 14.23
C GLY A 16 1.69 -2.45 12.84
N GLN A 17 2.48 -1.40 12.74
CA GLN A 17 2.67 -0.74 11.47
C GLN A 17 4.15 -0.61 11.19
N VAL A 18 4.47 -0.47 9.93
CA VAL A 18 5.84 -0.23 9.50
C VAL A 18 5.84 0.97 8.55
N LEU A 19 6.86 1.79 8.70
CA LEU A 19 7.11 2.88 7.77
C LEU A 19 8.59 2.79 7.41
N ARG A 20 8.87 2.54 6.14
CA ARG A 20 10.23 2.32 5.69
C ARG A 20 10.57 3.27 4.56
N ALA A 21 11.66 4.00 4.72
CA ALA A 21 12.15 4.88 3.67
C ALA A 21 13.17 4.12 2.83
N ILE A 22 13.04 4.21 1.52
CA ILE A 22 13.97 3.55 0.60
C ILE A 22 14.32 4.48 -0.53
N GLU A 23 15.43 4.17 -1.19
CA GLU A 23 15.85 4.88 -2.38
C GLU A 23 15.69 3.94 -3.57
N VAL A 24 15.04 4.40 -4.61
CA VAL A 24 14.80 3.60 -5.80
C VAL A 24 15.25 4.37 -7.03
N ALA A 25 15.55 3.67 -8.10
CA ALA A 25 15.94 4.30 -9.34
C ALA A 25 14.76 5.05 -9.95
N ARG A 26 15.07 6.14 -10.64
CA ARG A 26 14.04 6.85 -11.37
C ARG A 26 13.40 5.92 -12.39
N GLY A 27 12.09 5.95 -12.47
CA GLY A 27 11.34 5.05 -13.34
C GLY A 27 10.89 3.78 -12.66
N THR A 28 11.28 3.56 -11.41
CA THR A 28 10.82 2.42 -10.64
C THR A 28 9.30 2.51 -10.46
N ARG A 29 8.63 1.39 -10.65
CA ARG A 29 7.19 1.32 -10.47
C ARG A 29 6.86 0.97 -9.04
N LEU A 30 5.62 1.25 -8.66
CA LEU A 30 5.17 1.05 -7.29
C LEU A 30 5.43 -0.36 -6.79
N GLU A 31 5.04 -1.38 -7.57
CA GLU A 31 5.24 -2.77 -7.12
C GLU A 31 6.72 -3.12 -6.99
N GLU A 32 7.56 -2.57 -7.85
CA GLU A 32 8.99 -2.82 -7.75
C GLU A 32 9.55 -2.24 -6.45
N ALA A 33 9.10 -1.06 -6.08
CA ALA A 33 9.53 -0.44 -4.83
C ALA A 33 9.08 -1.27 -3.63
N LEU A 34 7.88 -1.85 -3.69
CA LEU A 34 7.40 -2.70 -2.62
C LEU A 34 8.28 -3.93 -2.46
N HIS A 35 8.69 -4.54 -3.57
CA HIS A 35 9.62 -5.68 -3.50
C HIS A 35 10.97 -5.26 -2.95
N GLN A 36 11.48 -4.12 -3.38
CA GLN A 36 12.78 -3.65 -2.92
C GLN A 36 12.78 -3.25 -1.45
N SER A 37 11.65 -2.82 -0.93
CA SER A 37 11.56 -2.39 0.45
C SER A 37 11.67 -3.54 1.46
N GLY A 38 11.43 -4.76 1.01
CA GLY A 38 11.42 -5.92 1.89
C GLY A 38 10.14 -6.07 2.68
N VAL A 39 9.15 -5.20 2.46
CA VAL A 39 7.91 -5.27 3.23
C VAL A 39 7.15 -6.55 2.95
N LEU A 40 7.22 -7.05 1.72
CA LEU A 40 6.51 -8.27 1.35
C LEU A 40 7.12 -9.49 2.00
N GLU A 41 8.44 -9.48 2.24
CA GLU A 41 9.10 -10.56 2.94
C GLU A 41 8.83 -10.50 4.43
N ARG A 42 8.80 -9.29 4.98
CA ARG A 42 8.55 -9.10 6.39
C ARG A 42 7.11 -9.42 6.77
N PHE A 43 6.17 -9.15 5.87
CA PHE A 43 4.75 -9.40 6.11
C PHE A 43 4.22 -10.31 5.00
N PRO A 44 4.45 -11.62 5.12
CA PRO A 44 4.06 -12.56 4.06
C PRO A 44 2.55 -12.65 3.84
N GLU A 45 1.77 -12.11 4.76
CA GLU A 45 0.32 -12.05 4.57
C GLU A 45 -0.09 -11.06 3.48
N ILE A 46 0.81 -10.16 3.08
CA ILE A 46 0.50 -9.19 2.03
C ILE A 46 0.44 -9.90 0.69
N ASP A 47 -0.69 -9.74 0.01
CA ASP A 47 -0.89 -10.27 -1.33
C ASP A 47 -1.29 -9.10 -2.21
N LEU A 48 -0.41 -8.70 -3.10
CA LEU A 48 -0.67 -7.53 -3.95
C LEU A 48 -1.82 -7.72 -4.92
N ALA A 49 -2.26 -8.96 -5.11
CA ALA A 49 -3.47 -9.22 -5.89
C ALA A 49 -4.73 -8.90 -5.09
N ARG A 50 -4.63 -8.84 -3.78
CA ARG A 50 -5.78 -8.61 -2.89
C ARG A 50 -5.67 -7.32 -2.11
N ASN A 51 -4.48 -6.97 -1.65
CA ASN A 51 -4.26 -5.73 -0.93
C ASN A 51 -4.22 -4.57 -1.90
N LYS A 52 -5.04 -3.57 -1.66
CA LYS A 52 -4.98 -2.36 -2.46
C LYS A 52 -3.81 -1.51 -2.01
N VAL A 53 -3.30 -0.72 -2.92
CA VAL A 53 -2.18 0.15 -2.65
C VAL A 53 -2.55 1.58 -3.01
N GLY A 54 -1.84 2.53 -2.44
CA GLY A 54 -2.09 3.93 -2.72
C GLY A 54 -0.85 4.77 -2.53
N VAL A 55 -0.95 6.02 -2.93
CA VAL A 55 0.07 7.03 -2.74
C VAL A 55 -0.61 8.23 -2.09
N PHE A 56 -0.12 8.62 -0.92
CA PHE A 56 -0.68 9.73 -0.15
C PHE A 56 -2.20 9.62 0.04
N GLY A 57 -2.66 8.40 0.38
CA GLY A 57 -4.07 8.17 0.68
C GLY A 57 -4.97 7.98 -0.52
N LYS A 58 -4.44 8.05 -1.72
CA LYS A 58 -5.21 7.84 -2.94
C LYS A 58 -4.85 6.52 -3.56
N LEU A 59 -5.85 5.78 -4.02
CA LEU A 59 -5.60 4.49 -4.66
C LEU A 59 -4.69 4.67 -5.88
N ALA A 60 -3.76 3.76 -6.02
CA ALA A 60 -2.79 3.79 -7.10
C ALA A 60 -2.69 2.41 -7.74
N LYS A 61 -2.05 2.36 -8.87
CA LYS A 61 -1.86 1.09 -9.58
C LYS A 61 -0.46 0.56 -9.30
N LEU A 62 -0.34 -0.75 -9.34
CA LEU A 62 0.96 -1.40 -9.10
C LEU A 62 2.01 -1.00 -10.14
N ASP A 63 1.59 -0.74 -11.34
CA ASP A 63 2.50 -0.38 -12.43
C ASP A 63 2.72 1.13 -12.55
N GLN A 64 2.21 1.90 -11.61
CA GLN A 64 2.37 3.34 -11.62
C GLN A 64 3.82 3.71 -11.37
N ALA A 65 4.35 4.63 -12.17
CA ALA A 65 5.69 5.14 -11.95
C ALA A 65 5.70 6.06 -10.73
N LEU A 66 6.77 6.01 -9.96
CA LEU A 66 6.90 6.77 -8.73
C LEU A 66 7.60 8.10 -8.97
N GLU A 67 7.37 9.03 -8.07
CA GLU A 67 8.04 10.32 -8.05
C GLU A 67 8.79 10.48 -6.73
N ASP A 68 9.77 11.36 -6.74
CA ASP A 68 10.53 11.63 -5.53
C ASP A 68 9.62 12.16 -4.42
N GLY A 69 9.77 11.59 -3.24
CA GLY A 69 8.97 11.97 -2.10
C GLY A 69 7.66 11.21 -1.96
N ASP A 70 7.36 10.29 -2.87
CA ASP A 70 6.11 9.54 -2.80
C ASP A 70 6.05 8.69 -1.55
N ARG A 71 4.86 8.59 -1.00
CA ARG A 71 4.58 7.73 0.13
C ARG A 71 3.62 6.65 -0.32
N ILE A 72 4.14 5.43 -0.46
CA ILE A 72 3.36 4.28 -0.87
C ILE A 72 2.70 3.69 0.36
N GLU A 73 1.43 3.36 0.22
CA GLU A 73 0.65 2.76 1.31
C GLU A 73 0.08 1.45 0.83
N ILE A 74 0.13 0.44 1.71
CA ILE A 74 -0.49 -0.85 1.44
C ILE A 74 -1.68 -0.96 2.38
N TYR A 75 -2.85 -1.15 1.82
CA TYR A 75 -4.08 -1.28 2.60
C TYR A 75 -4.40 -2.74 2.82
N ARG A 76 -4.81 -3.06 4.02
CA ARG A 76 -5.20 -4.44 4.35
C ARG A 76 -6.51 -4.77 3.66
N PRO A 77 -6.65 -6.03 3.19
CA PRO A 77 -7.97 -6.46 2.75
C PRO A 77 -8.90 -6.43 3.95
N LEU A 78 -10.08 -5.91 3.76
CA LEU A 78 -11.04 -5.82 4.84
C LEU A 78 -11.71 -7.18 5.01
N ILE A 79 -11.47 -7.80 6.15
CA ILE A 79 -12.12 -9.07 6.48
C ILE A 79 -13.61 -8.86 6.60
N ALA A 80 -14.00 -7.78 7.25
CA ALA A 80 -15.38 -7.34 7.26
C ALA A 80 -15.42 -6.06 6.46
N ASP A 81 -15.97 -6.14 5.25
CA ASP A 81 -16.09 -4.97 4.40
C ASP A 81 -16.98 -3.94 5.10
N PRO A 82 -16.46 -2.79 5.49
CA PRO A 82 -17.30 -1.79 6.17
C PRO A 82 -18.48 -1.35 5.33
N LYS A 83 -18.34 -1.39 4.03
CA LYS A 83 -19.42 -1.07 3.12
C LYS A 83 -20.52 -2.11 3.22
N ALA A 84 -20.17 -3.39 3.19
CA ALA A 84 -21.13 -4.46 3.33
C ALA A 84 -21.74 -4.45 4.73
N ALA A 85 -20.94 -4.20 5.75
CA ALA A 85 -21.43 -4.12 7.10
C ALA A 85 -22.45 -3.00 7.27
N ARG A 86 -22.15 -1.84 6.71
CA ARG A 86 -23.10 -0.73 6.78
C ARG A 86 -24.37 -1.01 5.99
N LYS A 87 -24.23 -1.67 4.86
CA LYS A 87 -25.36 -2.04 4.04
C LYS A 87 -26.27 -2.99 4.78
N ARG A 88 -25.70 -4.01 5.40
CA ARG A 88 -26.46 -4.97 6.18
C ARG A 88 -27.13 -4.31 7.38
N ARG A 89 -26.41 -3.40 8.02
CA ARG A 89 -26.96 -2.71 9.19
C ARG A 89 -28.12 -1.81 8.78
N ALA A 90 -27.97 -1.12 7.67
CA ALA A 90 -29.03 -0.28 7.17
C ALA A 90 -30.25 -1.11 6.80
N ALA A 91 -30.03 -2.24 6.15
CA ALA A 91 -31.12 -3.14 5.81
C ALA A 91 -31.77 -3.74 7.05
N GLY A 92 -30.95 -4.07 8.06
CA GLY A 92 -31.46 -4.60 9.30
C GLY A 92 -32.11 -3.57 10.20
N ALA A 93 -31.67 -2.33 10.08
CA ALA A 93 -32.21 -1.25 10.90
C ALA A 93 -33.49 -0.68 10.32
N GLY A 94 -33.68 -0.89 9.04
CA GLY A 94 -34.88 -0.32 8.48
C GLY A 94 -35.28 -0.79 7.23
#